data_5aa0a6e2af2d00c9d61f03035710944c
#
_entry.id   5aa0a6e2af2d00c9d61f03035710944c
#
_cell.length_a   1.000
_cell.length_b   1.000
_cell.length_c   1.000
_cell.angle_alpha   90.00
_cell.angle_beta   90.00
_cell.angle_gamma   90.00
#
_symmetry.space_group_name_H-M   'P 1'
#
loop_
_entity.id
_entity.type
_entity.pdbx_description
1 polymer ?
#
loop_
_entity_poly.entity_id
_entity_poly.type
_entity_poly.pdbx_seq_one_letter_code
_entity_poly.pdbx_strand_id
1 'polypeptide(L)'
;VRAVLPPEYRKASIELYSDKREVRGLIPMAYRTDAEFRKLLRKKKVVPFVNRSQRPLVVRQSSPAAPTQGLSGRHIALWQSHGRYFDQPANRWKWQRSRLWMTCEDLYTQSYVLPYLVPMLENAGACVMLPRERDVQKYEVLADNDAAVHFTETDAPEKWQPGGVGFAHTRQVYRTGENPFRDGTTRRVRTVAGGAESRAAWRASIPERGEYAVYVSYETVPGSTDDAQYTVHHLGGESTFAVNQTMGGGTWIYLGHFLFGPGEQPVVTLTNRSRQAGRIVTADAVKVGGGYGNVARSVS
;
A
#
# COMPACT_ATOMS: atom_id res chain seq x y z
N VAL A 1 16.50 12.81 -31.15
CA VAL A 1 16.05 13.21 -32.48
C VAL A 1 17.12 14.02 -33.18
N ARG A 2 17.62 15.12 -32.62
CA ARG A 2 18.63 15.99 -33.30
C ARG A 2 19.91 15.27 -33.70
N ALA A 3 20.34 14.24 -32.97
CA ALA A 3 21.58 13.51 -33.26
C ALA A 3 21.48 12.64 -34.53
N VAL A 4 20.26 12.29 -34.96
CA VAL A 4 20.03 11.47 -36.17
C VAL A 4 19.58 12.29 -37.38
N LEU A 5 19.47 13.61 -37.23
CA LEU A 5 19.12 14.49 -38.35
C LEU A 5 20.35 14.91 -39.13
N PRO A 6 20.25 15.07 -40.46
CA PRO A 6 21.28 15.68 -41.29
C PRO A 6 21.75 17.04 -40.75
N PRO A 7 23.01 17.43 -40.97
CA PRO A 7 23.62 18.65 -40.39
C PRO A 7 22.77 19.89 -40.59
N GLU A 8 22.16 20.06 -41.74
CA GLU A 8 21.36 21.23 -42.14
C GLU A 8 20.08 21.40 -41.27
N TYR A 9 19.57 20.30 -40.67
CA TYR A 9 18.38 20.33 -39.81
C TYR A 9 18.68 20.41 -38.33
N ARG A 10 19.97 20.40 -37.92
CA ARG A 10 20.34 20.40 -36.50
C ARG A 10 19.87 21.63 -35.74
N LYS A 11 19.71 22.76 -36.42
CA LYS A 11 19.24 24.03 -35.85
C LYS A 11 17.75 24.24 -36.04
N ALA A 12 17.03 23.36 -36.75
CA ALA A 12 15.61 23.48 -36.98
C ALA A 12 14.81 23.35 -35.68
N SER A 13 13.66 24.02 -35.62
CA SER A 13 12.66 23.78 -34.59
C SER A 13 12.02 22.42 -34.86
N ILE A 14 11.99 21.56 -33.83
CA ILE A 14 11.41 20.23 -33.94
C ILE A 14 10.17 20.19 -33.06
N GLU A 15 9.02 19.98 -33.69
CA GLU A 15 7.76 19.74 -33.02
C GLU A 15 7.35 18.26 -33.21
N LEU A 16 7.02 17.60 -32.13
CA LEU A 16 6.60 16.20 -32.13
C LEU A 16 5.10 16.13 -31.90
N TYR A 17 4.41 15.39 -32.75
CA TYR A 17 2.99 15.16 -32.64
C TYR A 17 2.71 13.67 -32.47
N SER A 18 1.76 13.36 -31.61
CA SER A 18 1.17 12.02 -31.45
C SER A 18 -0.34 12.18 -31.52
N ASP A 19 -0.98 11.45 -32.44
CA ASP A 19 -2.42 11.53 -32.70
C ASP A 19 -2.93 13.00 -32.82
N LYS A 20 -2.28 13.78 -33.70
CA LYS A 20 -2.56 15.20 -33.95
C LYS A 20 -2.43 16.13 -32.75
N ARG A 21 -1.88 15.65 -31.64
CA ARG A 21 -1.58 16.44 -30.43
C ARG A 21 -0.08 16.64 -30.31
N GLU A 22 0.31 17.87 -30.03
CA GLU A 22 1.71 18.17 -29.72
C GLU A 22 2.15 17.42 -28.48
N VAL A 23 3.22 16.60 -28.59
CA VAL A 23 3.74 15.76 -27.47
C VAL A 23 4.14 16.61 -26.27
N ARG A 24 4.62 17.85 -26.51
CA ARG A 24 4.90 18.81 -25.45
C ARG A 24 3.68 19.11 -24.57
N GLY A 25 2.49 19.13 -25.17
CA GLY A 25 1.23 19.32 -24.45
C GLY A 25 0.83 18.12 -23.57
N LEU A 26 1.41 16.93 -23.81
CA LEU A 26 1.17 15.72 -23.03
C LEU A 26 2.09 15.60 -21.79
N ILE A 27 3.08 16.48 -21.66
CA ILE A 27 3.94 16.50 -20.47
C ILE A 27 3.09 16.88 -19.26
N PRO A 28 3.05 16.07 -18.18
CA PRO A 28 2.29 16.39 -16.98
C PRO A 28 2.67 17.76 -16.44
N MET A 29 1.68 18.48 -15.93
CA MET A 29 1.83 19.86 -15.44
C MET A 29 2.94 20.03 -14.42
N ALA A 30 3.16 19.03 -13.57
CA ALA A 30 4.20 19.04 -12.56
C ALA A 30 5.64 19.10 -13.12
N TYR A 31 5.83 18.64 -14.36
CA TYR A 31 7.13 18.57 -15.03
C TYR A 31 7.32 19.65 -16.11
N ARG A 32 6.33 20.52 -16.32
CA ARG A 32 6.43 21.61 -17.29
C ARG A 32 7.24 22.78 -16.72
N THR A 33 8.19 23.27 -17.51
CA THR A 33 9.12 24.33 -17.12
C THR A 33 8.86 25.65 -17.86
N ASP A 34 7.95 25.66 -18.84
CA ASP A 34 7.69 26.82 -19.68
C ASP A 34 7.01 27.97 -18.89
N ALA A 35 7.52 29.19 -19.08
CA ALA A 35 7.09 30.38 -18.34
C ALA A 35 5.64 30.76 -18.62
N GLU A 36 5.15 30.55 -19.85
CA GLU A 36 3.75 30.83 -20.22
C GLU A 36 2.78 29.91 -19.49
N PHE A 37 3.12 28.63 -19.36
CA PHE A 37 2.32 27.68 -18.64
C PHE A 37 2.27 28.00 -17.13
N ARG A 38 3.39 28.46 -16.54
CA ARG A 38 3.40 28.94 -15.16
C ARG A 38 2.51 30.17 -14.95
N LYS A 39 2.40 31.07 -15.94
CA LYS A 39 1.46 32.21 -15.90
C LYS A 39 -0.01 31.74 -15.94
N LEU A 40 -0.31 30.72 -16.75
CA LEU A 40 -1.64 30.11 -16.80
C LEU A 40 -2.02 29.44 -15.47
N LEU A 41 -1.08 28.77 -14.83
CA LEU A 41 -1.27 28.17 -13.50
C LEU A 41 -1.55 29.21 -12.42
N ARG A 42 -0.92 30.38 -12.51
CA ARG A 42 -1.15 31.47 -11.54
C ARG A 42 -2.52 32.13 -11.70
N LYS A 43 -3.11 32.10 -12.89
CA LYS A 43 -4.45 32.68 -13.15
C LYS A 43 -5.60 31.74 -12.80
N LYS A 44 -5.41 30.44 -12.89
CA LYS A 44 -6.39 29.48 -12.38
C LYS A 44 -6.11 29.31 -10.90
N LYS A 45 -7.14 29.37 -10.06
CA LYS A 45 -7.07 28.93 -8.65
C LYS A 45 -6.70 27.42 -8.68
N VAL A 46 -5.44 27.15 -8.91
CA VAL A 46 -4.91 25.80 -8.82
C VAL A 46 -4.97 25.40 -7.38
N VAL A 47 -5.49 24.21 -7.16
CA VAL A 47 -5.61 23.49 -5.91
C VAL A 47 -4.63 23.99 -4.85
N PRO A 48 -5.13 24.35 -3.65
CA PRO A 48 -4.28 24.88 -2.59
C PRO A 48 -3.07 23.98 -2.36
N PHE A 49 -1.96 24.62 -2.07
CA PHE A 49 -0.73 23.98 -1.64
C PHE A 49 -1.04 22.99 -0.52
N VAL A 50 -0.84 21.71 -0.78
CA VAL A 50 -0.92 20.71 0.26
C VAL A 50 0.40 20.76 1.01
N ASN A 51 0.31 20.96 2.32
CA ASN A 51 1.45 20.88 3.19
C ASN A 51 2.07 19.47 3.07
N ARG A 52 3.23 19.38 2.43
CA ARG A 52 3.98 18.13 2.27
C ARG A 52 4.91 17.86 3.45
N SER A 53 4.72 18.55 4.58
CA SER A 53 5.52 18.34 5.79
C SER A 53 5.23 17.00 6.45
N GLN A 54 4.04 16.42 6.24
CA GLN A 54 3.74 15.08 6.68
C GLN A 54 4.36 14.06 5.74
N ARG A 55 4.99 13.04 6.32
CA ARG A 55 5.50 11.92 5.56
C ARG A 55 4.37 11.11 4.94
N PRO A 56 4.57 10.59 3.73
CA PRO A 56 3.66 9.63 3.14
C PRO A 56 3.43 8.45 4.09
N LEU A 57 2.26 7.83 3.99
CA LEU A 57 1.92 6.64 4.79
C LEU A 57 2.92 5.51 4.57
N VAL A 58 3.29 5.26 3.31
CA VAL A 58 4.26 4.23 2.92
C VAL A 58 5.26 4.82 1.94
N VAL A 59 6.55 4.60 2.18
CA VAL A 59 7.64 4.92 1.26
C VAL A 59 8.46 3.66 1.03
N ARG A 60 8.52 3.16 -0.20
CA ARG A 60 9.40 2.06 -0.58
C ARG A 60 10.82 2.59 -0.72
N GLN A 61 11.67 2.27 0.25
CA GLN A 61 13.07 2.73 0.29
C GLN A 61 13.97 2.00 -0.71
N SER A 62 13.66 0.73 -0.99
CA SER A 62 14.37 -0.10 -1.98
C SER A 62 13.97 0.21 -3.43
N SER A 63 13.12 1.21 -3.68
CA SER A 63 12.78 1.60 -5.04
C SER A 63 13.98 2.29 -5.72
N PRO A 64 14.37 1.89 -6.95
CA PRO A 64 15.46 2.54 -7.67
C PRO A 64 15.15 3.98 -8.08
N ALA A 65 13.86 4.32 -8.15
CA ALA A 65 13.38 5.67 -8.45
C ALA A 65 12.10 5.96 -7.66
N ALA A 66 12.04 7.13 -7.04
CA ALA A 66 10.85 7.62 -6.36
C ALA A 66 10.39 8.94 -7.00
N PRO A 67 9.10 9.09 -7.32
CA PRO A 67 8.57 10.37 -7.79
C PRO A 67 8.77 11.46 -6.73
N THR A 68 9.34 12.58 -7.14
CA THR A 68 9.53 13.76 -6.27
C THR A 68 8.52 14.86 -6.55
N GLN A 69 7.75 14.72 -7.62
CA GLN A 69 6.74 15.66 -8.09
C GLN A 69 5.42 14.90 -8.38
N GLY A 70 4.48 15.56 -9.03
CA GLY A 70 3.19 14.96 -9.36
C GLY A 70 2.35 14.71 -8.11
N LEU A 71 2.04 13.43 -7.86
CA LEU A 71 1.24 13.01 -6.70
C LEU A 71 2.09 12.59 -5.49
N SER A 72 3.40 12.83 -5.53
CA SER A 72 4.29 12.49 -4.43
C SER A 72 3.80 13.08 -3.10
N GLY A 73 3.69 12.23 -2.07
CA GLY A 73 3.18 12.59 -0.76
C GLY A 73 1.68 12.83 -0.67
N ARG A 74 0.90 12.50 -1.72
CA ARG A 74 -0.57 12.55 -1.68
C ARG A 74 -1.13 11.24 -1.16
N HIS A 75 -2.17 11.33 -0.33
CA HIS A 75 -2.99 10.21 0.09
C HIS A 75 -4.31 10.29 -0.66
N ILE A 76 -4.68 9.20 -1.33
CA ILE A 76 -5.90 9.11 -2.13
C ILE A 76 -6.70 7.92 -1.61
N ALA A 77 -7.87 8.20 -1.02
CA ALA A 77 -8.86 7.17 -0.76
C ALA A 77 -9.67 6.96 -2.05
N LEU A 78 -9.58 5.77 -2.61
CA LEU A 78 -10.24 5.42 -3.87
C LEU A 78 -11.19 4.25 -3.65
N TRP A 79 -12.44 4.48 -3.94
CA TRP A 79 -13.47 3.44 -3.89
C TRP A 79 -13.86 3.05 -5.32
N GLN A 80 -13.58 1.80 -5.69
CA GLN A 80 -13.84 1.27 -7.03
C GLN A 80 -15.30 0.82 -7.22
N SER A 81 -16.28 1.65 -6.81
CA SER A 81 -17.71 1.35 -6.91
C SER A 81 -18.21 0.32 -5.87
N HIS A 82 -19.36 -0.29 -6.12
CA HIS A 82 -20.10 -1.10 -5.16
C HIS A 82 -19.34 -2.36 -4.72
N GLY A 83 -19.44 -3.44 -5.43
CA GLY A 83 -18.87 -4.72 -5.06
C GLY A 83 -19.80 -5.56 -4.18
N ARG A 84 -19.25 -6.53 -3.48
CA ARG A 84 -20.03 -7.43 -2.62
C ARG A 84 -20.29 -6.84 -1.26
N TYR A 85 -21.43 -7.21 -0.69
CA TYR A 85 -21.79 -6.94 0.70
C TYR A 85 -22.33 -8.22 1.33
N PHE A 86 -22.26 -8.32 2.64
CA PHE A 86 -22.86 -9.41 3.38
C PHE A 86 -24.33 -9.11 3.64
N ASP A 87 -25.21 -9.92 3.06
CA ASP A 87 -26.65 -9.86 3.28
C ASP A 87 -26.98 -10.63 4.55
N GLN A 88 -27.18 -9.94 5.66
CA GLN A 88 -27.44 -10.55 6.97
C GLN A 88 -28.71 -11.41 7.00
N PRO A 89 -29.86 -10.98 6.42
CA PRO A 89 -31.05 -11.83 6.37
C PRO A 89 -30.84 -13.12 5.62
N ALA A 90 -30.10 -13.10 4.53
CA ALA A 90 -29.79 -14.27 3.71
C ALA A 90 -28.54 -15.02 4.17
N ASN A 91 -27.79 -14.50 5.17
CA ASN A 91 -26.55 -15.04 5.71
C ASN A 91 -25.51 -15.40 4.62
N ARG A 92 -25.37 -14.56 3.60
CA ARG A 92 -24.47 -14.80 2.47
C ARG A 92 -23.93 -13.51 1.86
N TRP A 93 -22.80 -13.60 1.19
CA TRP A 93 -22.26 -12.52 0.38
C TRP A 93 -23.03 -12.40 -0.96
N LYS A 94 -23.41 -11.19 -1.31
CA LYS A 94 -24.09 -10.87 -2.58
C LYS A 94 -23.38 -9.73 -3.29
N TRP A 95 -23.51 -9.69 -4.61
CA TRP A 95 -23.22 -8.48 -5.37
C TRP A 95 -24.26 -7.42 -5.04
N GLN A 96 -23.83 -6.18 -4.89
CA GLN A 96 -24.78 -5.08 -4.63
C GLN A 96 -25.64 -4.78 -5.84
N ARG A 97 -25.06 -4.94 -7.03
CA ARG A 97 -25.80 -4.77 -8.29
C ARG A 97 -26.19 -6.11 -8.88
N SER A 98 -27.35 -6.12 -9.54
CA SER A 98 -27.84 -7.28 -10.25
C SER A 98 -26.92 -7.67 -11.40
N ARG A 99 -26.88 -8.96 -11.72
CA ARG A 99 -26.19 -9.42 -12.91
C ARG A 99 -26.96 -8.96 -14.16
N LEU A 100 -26.23 -8.41 -15.12
CA LEU A 100 -26.66 -8.19 -16.49
C LEU A 100 -25.97 -9.27 -17.34
N TRP A 101 -26.71 -10.28 -17.76
CA TRP A 101 -26.20 -11.46 -18.47
C TRP A 101 -25.10 -12.16 -17.67
N MET A 102 -23.88 -12.21 -18.21
CA MET A 102 -22.74 -12.91 -17.60
C MET A 102 -21.90 -12.04 -16.66
N THR A 103 -22.18 -10.74 -16.55
CA THR A 103 -21.41 -9.80 -15.74
C THR A 103 -22.30 -9.02 -14.77
N CYS A 104 -21.69 -8.30 -13.85
CA CYS A 104 -22.34 -7.30 -13.01
C CYS A 104 -21.57 -5.97 -13.10
N GLU A 105 -22.27 -4.87 -12.83
CA GLU A 105 -21.72 -3.52 -12.83
C GLU A 105 -20.49 -3.39 -11.91
N ASP A 106 -20.53 -4.07 -10.78
CA ASP A 106 -19.45 -4.07 -9.79
C ASP A 106 -18.11 -4.55 -10.37
N LEU A 107 -18.13 -5.56 -11.23
CA LEU A 107 -16.93 -6.10 -11.88
C LEU A 107 -16.39 -5.16 -12.96
N TYR A 108 -17.28 -4.44 -13.67
CA TYR A 108 -16.89 -3.53 -14.71
C TYR A 108 -15.93 -2.44 -14.19
N THR A 109 -16.30 -1.76 -13.10
CA THR A 109 -15.47 -0.71 -12.52
C THR A 109 -14.16 -1.27 -11.98
N GLN A 110 -14.20 -2.43 -11.32
CA GLN A 110 -13.01 -3.08 -10.79
C GLN A 110 -12.00 -3.45 -11.88
N SER A 111 -12.47 -3.83 -13.08
CA SER A 111 -11.63 -4.31 -14.18
C SER A 111 -10.67 -3.26 -14.75
N TYR A 112 -10.91 -1.98 -14.51
CA TYR A 112 -9.99 -0.91 -14.93
C TYR A 112 -9.43 -0.08 -13.77
N VAL A 113 -10.14 0.00 -12.64
CA VAL A 113 -9.64 0.76 -11.49
C VAL A 113 -8.45 0.05 -10.86
N LEU A 114 -8.57 -1.24 -10.55
CA LEU A 114 -7.51 -1.99 -9.87
C LEU A 114 -6.27 -2.21 -10.75
N PRO A 115 -6.37 -2.70 -12.01
CA PRO A 115 -5.19 -2.99 -12.80
C PRO A 115 -4.56 -1.77 -13.50
N TYR A 116 -5.28 -0.65 -13.63
CA TYR A 116 -4.80 0.52 -14.36
C TYR A 116 -4.76 1.79 -13.52
N LEU A 117 -5.89 2.27 -13.02
CA LEU A 117 -5.95 3.56 -12.34
C LEU A 117 -5.09 3.57 -11.06
N VAL A 118 -5.20 2.53 -10.23
CA VAL A 118 -4.44 2.43 -8.98
C VAL A 118 -2.93 2.42 -9.24
N PRO A 119 -2.36 1.54 -10.10
CA PRO A 119 -0.95 1.59 -10.45
C PRO A 119 -0.50 2.92 -11.06
N MET A 120 -1.33 3.57 -11.89
CA MET A 120 -1.00 4.89 -12.45
C MET A 120 -0.87 5.95 -11.38
N LEU A 121 -1.76 5.97 -10.38
CA LEU A 121 -1.70 6.91 -9.27
C LEU A 121 -0.47 6.64 -8.38
N GLU A 122 -0.18 5.36 -8.08
CA GLU A 122 0.99 4.96 -7.30
C GLU A 122 2.30 5.26 -8.02
N ASN A 123 2.38 5.00 -9.32
CA ASN A 123 3.53 5.36 -10.14
C ASN A 123 3.75 6.88 -10.23
N ALA A 124 2.69 7.67 -10.08
CA ALA A 124 2.79 9.12 -9.96
C ALA A 124 3.17 9.59 -8.54
N GLY A 125 3.36 8.67 -7.59
CA GLY A 125 3.83 8.93 -6.22
C GLY A 125 2.74 9.03 -5.16
N ALA A 126 1.50 8.70 -5.47
CA ALA A 126 0.43 8.69 -4.47
C ALA A 126 0.49 7.45 -3.56
N CYS A 127 0.07 7.60 -2.31
CA CYS A 127 -0.34 6.48 -1.46
C CYS A 127 -1.84 6.24 -1.69
N VAL A 128 -2.20 5.14 -2.35
CA VAL A 128 -3.60 4.83 -2.65
C VAL A 128 -4.16 3.88 -1.60
N MET A 129 -5.23 4.32 -0.95
CA MET A 129 -5.96 3.53 0.05
C MET A 129 -7.26 3.04 -0.57
N LEU A 130 -7.48 1.73 -0.51
CA LEU A 130 -8.67 1.07 -1.02
C LEU A 130 -9.45 0.44 0.14
N PRO A 131 -10.74 0.70 0.28
CA PRO A 131 -11.56 0.09 1.33
C PRO A 131 -11.88 -1.38 1.05
N ARG A 132 -11.60 -1.83 -0.17
CA ARG A 132 -11.80 -3.20 -0.63
C ARG A 132 -10.49 -3.83 -1.03
N GLU A 133 -10.44 -5.17 -0.99
CA GLU A 133 -9.26 -5.94 -1.40
C GLU A 133 -8.89 -5.63 -2.86
N ARG A 134 -7.61 -5.44 -3.10
CA ARG A 134 -7.03 -5.17 -4.43
C ARG A 134 -6.41 -6.41 -5.06
N ASP A 135 -6.02 -7.39 -4.24
CA ASP A 135 -5.37 -8.61 -4.69
C ASP A 135 -6.41 -9.64 -5.16
N VAL A 136 -6.11 -10.27 -6.28
CA VAL A 136 -6.89 -11.35 -6.86
C VAL A 136 -6.33 -12.74 -6.53
N GLN A 137 -5.28 -12.82 -5.71
CA GLN A 137 -4.70 -14.07 -5.25
C GLN A 137 -5.76 -14.89 -4.50
N LYS A 138 -5.89 -16.17 -4.88
CA LYS A 138 -6.92 -17.07 -4.28
C LYS A 138 -6.64 -17.41 -2.81
N TYR A 139 -5.37 -17.33 -2.40
CA TYR A 139 -4.97 -17.59 -1.03
C TYR A 139 -4.86 -16.30 -0.21
N GLU A 140 -5.18 -16.42 1.06
CA GLU A 140 -4.95 -15.41 2.09
C GLU A 140 -4.28 -16.11 3.26
N VAL A 141 -3.11 -15.63 3.66
CA VAL A 141 -2.38 -16.14 4.81
C VAL A 141 -2.21 -15.01 5.81
N LEU A 142 -2.59 -15.27 7.05
CA LEU A 142 -2.51 -14.32 8.15
C LEU A 142 -1.43 -14.78 9.13
N ALA A 143 -0.54 -13.88 9.50
CA ALA A 143 0.45 -14.09 10.55
C ALA A 143 0.26 -12.99 11.60
N ASP A 144 -0.10 -13.40 12.80
CA ASP A 144 -0.52 -12.53 13.89
C ASP A 144 0.49 -12.58 15.04
N ASN A 145 0.71 -11.45 15.72
CA ASN A 145 1.58 -11.40 16.89
C ASN A 145 1.04 -12.20 18.08
N ASP A 146 -0.28 -12.41 18.15
CA ASP A 146 -0.90 -13.24 19.18
C ASP A 146 -0.71 -14.75 18.94
N ALA A 147 -0.19 -15.15 17.76
CA ALA A 147 0.10 -16.53 17.39
C ALA A 147 1.61 -16.80 17.37
N ALA A 148 2.15 -17.32 18.47
CA ALA A 148 3.60 -17.56 18.65
C ALA A 148 4.24 -18.44 17.57
N VAL A 149 3.47 -19.25 16.84
CA VAL A 149 3.98 -20.07 15.72
C VAL A 149 4.34 -19.21 14.49
N HIS A 150 3.76 -18.02 14.37
CA HIS A 150 3.93 -17.13 13.23
C HIS A 150 4.72 -15.86 13.57
N PHE A 151 5.02 -15.63 14.85
CA PHE A 151 5.60 -14.39 15.32
C PHE A 151 6.75 -14.62 16.29
N THR A 152 7.82 -13.84 16.12
CA THR A 152 8.98 -13.87 17.03
C THR A 152 9.48 -12.46 17.29
N GLU A 153 9.99 -12.24 18.51
CA GLU A 153 10.61 -10.99 18.92
C GLU A 153 12.07 -11.20 19.32
N THR A 154 12.89 -10.20 19.06
CA THR A 154 14.27 -10.11 19.56
C THR A 154 14.47 -8.74 20.18
N ASP A 155 14.92 -8.73 21.41
CA ASP A 155 15.20 -7.52 22.19
C ASP A 155 16.65 -7.09 22.00
N ALA A 156 16.88 -5.81 21.64
CA ALA A 156 18.20 -5.21 21.65
C ALA A 156 18.19 -3.72 21.24
N PRO A 157 18.59 -2.78 22.03
CA PRO A 157 18.65 -2.78 23.50
C PRO A 157 17.27 -2.60 24.15
N GLU A 158 16.31 -2.06 23.39
CA GLU A 158 14.94 -1.83 23.86
C GLU A 158 14.15 -3.14 23.84
N LYS A 159 13.27 -3.32 24.82
CA LYS A 159 12.45 -4.53 24.94
C LYS A 159 11.06 -4.31 24.41
N TRP A 160 10.55 -5.29 23.68
CA TRP A 160 9.15 -5.34 23.30
C TRP A 160 8.25 -5.44 24.53
N GLN A 161 7.19 -4.64 24.54
CA GLN A 161 6.22 -4.55 25.60
C GLN A 161 4.82 -4.83 25.05
N PRO A 162 3.88 -5.29 25.88
CA PRO A 162 2.47 -5.32 25.50
C PRO A 162 2.01 -3.95 24.99
N GLY A 163 1.30 -3.95 23.87
CA GLY A 163 0.67 -2.78 23.30
C GLY A 163 -0.80 -2.69 23.67
N GLY A 164 -1.59 -2.05 22.82
CA GLY A 164 -3.03 -1.92 22.95
C GLY A 164 -3.80 -2.97 22.15
N VAL A 165 -4.93 -2.54 21.60
CA VAL A 165 -5.83 -3.37 20.80
C VAL A 165 -5.24 -3.59 19.42
N GLY A 166 -5.35 -4.82 18.90
CA GLY A 166 -4.84 -5.24 17.61
C GLY A 166 -5.79 -6.15 16.84
N PHE A 167 -5.25 -6.70 15.78
CA PHE A 167 -5.92 -7.65 14.92
C PHE A 167 -5.95 -9.03 15.58
N ALA A 168 -7.07 -9.75 15.41
CA ALA A 168 -7.11 -11.20 15.52
C ALA A 168 -8.20 -11.77 14.59
N HIS A 169 -7.87 -12.86 13.90
CA HIS A 169 -8.82 -13.54 13.05
C HIS A 169 -9.62 -14.58 13.88
N THR A 170 -10.66 -14.10 14.56
CA THR A 170 -11.47 -14.92 15.48
C THR A 170 -12.72 -15.53 14.84
N ARG A 171 -13.09 -15.09 13.62
CA ARG A 171 -14.33 -15.47 12.94
C ARG A 171 -14.13 -15.62 11.44
N GLN A 172 -14.83 -16.54 10.82
CA GLN A 172 -14.83 -16.69 9.35
C GLN A 172 -15.55 -15.53 8.64
N VAL A 173 -16.54 -14.92 9.27
CA VAL A 173 -17.35 -13.82 8.73
C VAL A 173 -17.53 -12.76 9.81
N TYR A 174 -17.19 -11.53 9.47
CA TYR A 174 -17.44 -10.36 10.30
C TYR A 174 -18.70 -9.63 9.84
N ARG A 175 -19.60 -9.32 10.76
CA ARG A 175 -20.85 -8.59 10.52
C ARG A 175 -20.67 -7.10 10.69
N THR A 176 -21.67 -6.32 10.31
CA THR A 176 -21.68 -4.87 10.54
C THR A 176 -21.47 -4.54 12.02
N GLY A 177 -20.46 -3.72 12.31
CA GLY A 177 -20.07 -3.32 13.67
C GLY A 177 -19.02 -4.22 14.33
N GLU A 178 -18.71 -5.38 13.75
CA GLU A 178 -17.60 -6.24 14.18
C GLU A 178 -16.31 -5.79 13.47
N ASN A 179 -15.23 -5.72 14.23
CA ASN A 179 -13.95 -5.23 13.69
C ASN A 179 -12.79 -6.12 14.18
N PRO A 180 -12.19 -6.94 13.30
CA PRO A 180 -11.10 -7.84 13.67
C PRO A 180 -9.87 -7.12 14.24
N PHE A 181 -9.67 -5.83 13.93
CA PHE A 181 -8.59 -5.02 14.48
C PHE A 181 -8.82 -4.57 15.94
N ARG A 182 -9.83 -5.13 16.60
CA ARG A 182 -10.15 -4.93 18.01
C ARG A 182 -10.25 -6.22 18.81
N ASP A 183 -10.03 -7.35 18.15
CA ASP A 183 -10.21 -8.69 18.74
C ASP A 183 -8.90 -9.26 19.29
N GLY A 184 -7.74 -8.67 18.94
CA GLY A 184 -6.40 -9.07 19.33
C GLY A 184 -5.63 -8.00 20.10
N THR A 185 -4.32 -8.19 20.19
CA THR A 185 -3.39 -7.29 20.89
C THR A 185 -2.29 -6.81 19.95
N THR A 186 -1.57 -5.75 20.36
CA THR A 186 -0.37 -5.29 19.67
C THR A 186 0.86 -5.40 20.56
N ARG A 187 2.04 -5.33 19.95
CA ARG A 187 3.32 -5.19 20.63
C ARG A 187 3.89 -3.79 20.36
N ARG A 188 4.69 -3.27 21.27
CA ARG A 188 5.32 -1.95 21.11
C ARG A 188 6.73 -1.92 21.64
N VAL A 189 7.57 -1.08 21.02
CA VAL A 189 8.97 -0.88 21.44
C VAL A 189 9.37 0.58 21.18
N ARG A 190 10.32 1.09 21.96
CA ARG A 190 10.90 2.41 21.70
C ARG A 190 11.89 2.36 20.53
N THR A 191 11.90 3.44 19.74
CA THR A 191 12.82 3.55 18.62
C THR A 191 14.24 3.89 19.08
N VAL A 192 15.21 3.43 18.27
CA VAL A 192 16.62 3.78 18.35
C VAL A 192 17.09 4.45 17.05
N ALA A 193 17.98 5.45 17.16
CA ALA A 193 18.53 6.14 15.98
C ALA A 193 19.80 5.47 15.43
N GLY A 194 20.33 4.47 16.11
CA GLY A 194 21.53 3.71 15.73
C GLY A 194 21.86 2.63 16.73
N GLY A 195 22.87 1.81 16.44
CA GLY A 195 23.26 0.68 17.28
C GLY A 195 22.46 -0.58 17.01
N ALA A 196 22.36 -1.45 18.02
CA ALA A 196 21.58 -2.68 17.95
C ALA A 196 20.07 -2.39 17.87
N GLU A 197 19.32 -3.24 17.21
CA GLU A 197 17.91 -3.05 16.90
C GLU A 197 17.08 -4.22 17.43
N SER A 198 15.98 -3.88 18.10
CA SER A 198 14.95 -4.86 18.42
C SER A 198 14.14 -5.17 17.16
N ARG A 199 13.73 -6.43 17.01
CA ARG A 199 13.05 -6.92 15.81
C ARG A 199 11.81 -7.70 16.17
N ALA A 200 10.78 -7.53 15.34
CA ALA A 200 9.62 -8.40 15.26
C ALA A 200 9.61 -9.03 13.86
N ALA A 201 9.35 -10.32 13.78
CA ALA A 201 9.38 -11.09 12.54
C ALA A 201 8.15 -11.99 12.42
N TRP A 202 7.53 -11.96 11.25
CA TRP A 202 6.39 -12.78 10.89
C TRP A 202 6.81 -13.85 9.88
N ARG A 203 6.32 -15.05 10.12
CA ARG A 203 6.47 -16.20 9.21
C ARG A 203 5.09 -16.62 8.70
N ALA A 204 5.03 -17.07 7.46
CA ALA A 204 3.81 -17.56 6.86
C ALA A 204 4.07 -18.82 6.04
N SER A 205 3.11 -19.75 6.06
CA SER A 205 3.12 -20.92 5.19
C SER A 205 2.40 -20.59 3.90
N ILE A 206 3.16 -20.34 2.84
CA ILE A 206 2.63 -19.97 1.53
C ILE A 206 2.18 -21.24 0.80
N PRO A 207 0.90 -21.34 0.37
CA PRO A 207 0.36 -22.58 -0.19
C PRO A 207 0.96 -22.97 -1.53
N GLU A 208 1.21 -22.02 -2.42
CA GLU A 208 1.80 -22.26 -3.73
C GLU A 208 2.65 -21.06 -4.20
N ARG A 209 3.52 -21.33 -5.19
CA ARG A 209 4.30 -20.24 -5.81
C ARG A 209 3.36 -19.27 -6.55
N GLY A 210 3.51 -17.99 -6.27
CA GLY A 210 2.69 -16.96 -6.93
C GLY A 210 3.03 -15.54 -6.46
N GLU A 211 2.39 -14.57 -7.09
CA GLU A 211 2.38 -13.19 -6.62
C GLU A 211 1.30 -13.01 -5.56
N TYR A 212 1.67 -12.34 -4.49
CA TYR A 212 0.82 -12.04 -3.35
C TYR A 212 0.97 -10.58 -2.94
N ALA A 213 -0.13 -9.91 -2.70
CA ALA A 213 -0.08 -8.63 -2.00
C ALA A 213 0.34 -8.84 -0.54
N VAL A 214 1.18 -7.95 -0.03
CA VAL A 214 1.61 -7.94 1.37
C VAL A 214 1.06 -6.70 2.06
N TYR A 215 0.45 -6.92 3.21
CA TYR A 215 -0.10 -5.89 4.06
C TYR A 215 0.43 -6.05 5.48
N VAL A 216 0.56 -4.93 6.18
CA VAL A 216 0.88 -4.90 7.60
C VAL A 216 -0.21 -4.17 8.38
N SER A 217 -0.36 -4.52 9.64
CA SER A 217 -1.22 -3.85 10.59
C SER A 217 -0.40 -3.36 11.78
N TYR A 218 -0.86 -2.30 12.40
CA TYR A 218 -0.26 -1.69 13.60
C TYR A 218 -1.27 -0.83 14.33
N GLU A 219 -0.95 -0.43 15.54
CA GLU A 219 -1.71 0.55 16.32
C GLU A 219 -1.09 1.95 16.17
N THR A 220 -1.89 2.97 15.94
CA THR A 220 -1.46 4.36 16.03
C THR A 220 -1.63 4.84 17.46
N VAL A 221 -0.53 5.21 18.12
CA VAL A 221 -0.53 5.70 19.49
C VAL A 221 0.14 7.09 19.60
N PRO A 222 -0.12 7.86 20.66
CA PRO A 222 0.63 9.08 20.91
C PRO A 222 2.14 8.77 20.98
N GLY A 223 2.93 9.47 20.17
CA GLY A 223 4.36 9.26 20.06
C GLY A 223 4.80 8.19 19.04
N SER A 224 3.88 7.61 18.25
CA SER A 224 4.25 6.73 17.14
C SER A 224 5.29 7.38 16.22
N THR A 225 6.18 6.54 15.66
CA THR A 225 7.16 6.98 14.66
C THR A 225 6.51 7.23 13.30
N ASP A 226 7.11 8.11 12.50
CA ASP A 226 6.68 8.38 11.12
C ASP A 226 7.52 7.61 10.08
N ASP A 227 8.37 6.66 10.52
CA ASP A 227 9.30 5.93 9.67
C ASP A 227 9.62 4.51 10.18
N ALA A 228 8.62 3.76 10.66
CA ALA A 228 8.78 2.37 11.06
C ALA A 228 9.36 1.53 9.91
N GLN A 229 10.46 0.80 10.17
CA GLN A 229 11.24 0.09 9.15
C GLN A 229 10.74 -1.33 8.96
N TYR A 230 10.00 -1.56 7.89
CA TYR A 230 9.55 -2.87 7.47
C TYR A 230 10.41 -3.42 6.34
N THR A 231 10.68 -4.71 6.37
CA THR A 231 11.33 -5.45 5.28
C THR A 231 10.43 -6.61 4.87
N VAL A 232 10.10 -6.69 3.59
CA VAL A 232 9.41 -7.84 2.99
C VAL A 232 10.46 -8.75 2.37
N HIS A 233 10.44 -10.04 2.77
CA HIS A 233 11.33 -11.09 2.23
C HIS A 233 10.57 -11.87 1.18
N HIS A 234 11.12 -11.96 -0.05
CA HIS A 234 10.45 -12.57 -1.20
C HIS A 234 11.47 -13.22 -2.14
N LEU A 235 11.02 -13.96 -3.15
CA LEU A 235 11.95 -14.68 -4.06
C LEU A 235 12.89 -13.75 -4.85
N GLY A 236 12.55 -12.48 -5.02
CA GLY A 236 13.42 -11.47 -5.64
C GLY A 236 14.41 -10.82 -4.67
N GLY A 237 14.49 -11.28 -3.42
CA GLY A 237 15.34 -10.69 -2.37
C GLY A 237 14.52 -9.96 -1.30
N GLU A 238 14.92 -8.76 -0.95
CA GLU A 238 14.30 -7.95 0.10
C GLU A 238 13.80 -6.62 -0.43
N SER A 239 12.64 -6.20 0.05
CA SER A 239 12.12 -4.85 -0.21
C SER A 239 11.86 -4.13 1.10
N THR A 240 12.43 -2.93 1.25
CA THR A 240 12.37 -2.15 2.49
C THR A 240 11.41 -0.97 2.36
N PHE A 241 10.70 -0.70 3.45
CA PHE A 241 9.69 0.33 3.54
C PHE A 241 9.81 1.14 4.83
N ALA A 242 9.61 2.45 4.72
CA ALA A 242 9.32 3.30 5.87
C ALA A 242 7.81 3.52 5.93
N VAL A 243 7.18 3.10 7.03
CA VAL A 243 5.73 3.24 7.26
C VAL A 243 5.49 4.28 8.34
N ASN A 244 4.63 5.24 8.03
CA ASN A 244 4.25 6.28 8.96
C ASN A 244 3.15 5.77 9.90
N GLN A 245 3.53 5.32 11.08
CA GLN A 245 2.59 4.81 12.08
C GLN A 245 1.84 5.89 12.87
N THR A 246 2.07 7.18 12.57
CA THR A 246 1.27 8.27 13.17
C THR A 246 -0.14 8.35 12.58
N MET A 247 -0.43 7.58 11.54
CA MET A 247 -1.73 7.46 10.87
C MET A 247 -1.95 6.02 10.36
N GLY A 248 -3.18 5.67 10.04
CA GLY A 248 -3.51 4.40 9.36
C GLY A 248 -3.52 3.16 10.26
N GLY A 249 -3.44 3.31 11.60
CA GLY A 249 -3.54 2.18 12.52
C GLY A 249 -4.93 1.53 12.53
N GLY A 250 -4.98 0.23 12.86
CA GLY A 250 -6.22 -0.55 12.94
C GLY A 250 -6.85 -0.87 11.59
N THR A 251 -6.03 -1.05 10.56
CA THR A 251 -6.42 -1.52 9.22
C THR A 251 -5.23 -2.14 8.49
N TRP A 252 -5.50 -2.77 7.33
CA TRP A 252 -4.46 -3.28 6.46
C TRP A 252 -3.79 -2.17 5.65
N ILE A 253 -2.48 -2.03 5.79
CA ILE A 253 -1.63 -1.10 5.04
C ILE A 253 -0.86 -1.89 3.98
N TYR A 254 -1.13 -1.60 2.72
CA TYR A 254 -0.53 -2.25 1.57
C TYR A 254 0.92 -1.82 1.37
N LEU A 255 1.82 -2.79 1.20
CA LEU A 255 3.24 -2.57 0.91
C LEU A 255 3.59 -2.81 -0.56
N GLY A 256 3.00 -3.81 -1.19
CA GLY A 256 3.31 -4.17 -2.58
C GLY A 256 2.86 -5.58 -2.93
N HIS A 257 3.07 -5.97 -4.20
CA HIS A 257 2.97 -7.36 -4.67
C HIS A 257 4.36 -7.95 -4.79
N PHE A 258 4.51 -9.20 -4.34
CA PHE A 258 5.79 -9.89 -4.30
C PHE A 258 5.62 -11.35 -4.67
N LEU A 259 6.63 -11.91 -5.32
CA LEU A 259 6.66 -13.32 -5.67
C LEU A 259 7.17 -14.15 -4.49
N PHE A 260 6.36 -15.12 -4.04
CA PHE A 260 6.73 -16.08 -3.00
C PHE A 260 6.83 -17.50 -3.54
N GLY A 261 7.68 -18.32 -2.92
CA GLY A 261 7.69 -19.77 -3.08
C GLY A 261 6.73 -20.44 -2.10
N PRO A 262 6.39 -21.72 -2.31
CA PRO A 262 5.58 -22.47 -1.36
C PRO A 262 6.36 -22.83 -0.09
N GLY A 263 5.62 -23.07 0.99
CA GLY A 263 6.16 -23.51 2.28
C GLY A 263 6.30 -22.41 3.30
N GLU A 264 6.73 -22.80 4.49
CA GLU A 264 6.92 -21.88 5.61
C GLU A 264 8.18 -21.04 5.45
N GLN A 265 8.06 -19.75 5.51
CA GLN A 265 9.15 -18.80 5.30
C GLN A 265 8.94 -17.49 6.06
N PRO A 266 10.01 -16.74 6.39
CA PRO A 266 9.88 -15.37 6.84
C PRO A 266 9.26 -14.55 5.73
N VAL A 267 8.28 -13.70 6.06
CA VAL A 267 7.59 -12.84 5.08
C VAL A 267 7.81 -11.36 5.36
N VAL A 268 7.78 -10.96 6.61
CA VAL A 268 7.99 -9.55 7.01
C VAL A 268 8.82 -9.48 8.28
N THR A 269 9.71 -8.50 8.34
CA THR A 269 10.43 -8.10 9.54
C THR A 269 10.19 -6.61 9.79
N LEU A 270 10.02 -6.23 11.05
CA LEU A 270 9.93 -4.85 11.53
C LEU A 270 11.07 -4.62 12.52
N THR A 271 11.79 -3.50 12.37
CA THR A 271 12.79 -3.09 13.36
C THR A 271 12.37 -1.79 14.05
N ASN A 272 12.92 -1.57 15.26
CA ASN A 272 12.70 -0.32 15.99
C ASN A 272 13.64 0.81 15.54
N ARG A 273 14.36 0.64 14.42
CA ARG A 273 15.18 1.71 13.86
C ARG A 273 14.33 2.85 13.35
N SER A 274 14.73 4.06 13.69
CA SER A 274 14.10 5.29 13.23
C SER A 274 15.14 6.39 13.18
N ARG A 275 14.85 7.47 12.47
CA ARG A 275 15.67 8.69 12.51
C ARG A 275 15.57 9.41 13.85
N GLN A 276 14.52 9.16 14.62
CA GLN A 276 14.29 9.76 15.94
C GLN A 276 14.21 8.65 17.00
N ALA A 277 15.13 8.67 17.95
CA ALA A 277 15.07 7.79 19.11
C ALA A 277 13.93 8.16 20.07
N GLY A 278 13.44 7.19 20.85
CA GLY A 278 12.44 7.39 21.88
C GLY A 278 10.99 7.50 21.38
N ARG A 279 10.75 7.42 20.08
CA ARG A 279 9.40 7.25 19.52
C ARG A 279 8.90 5.83 19.78
N ILE A 280 7.69 5.52 19.33
CA ILE A 280 7.08 4.20 19.50
C ILE A 280 6.86 3.55 18.12
N VAL A 281 7.32 2.32 18.00
CA VAL A 281 6.94 1.39 16.94
C VAL A 281 5.96 0.40 17.54
N THR A 282 4.87 0.12 16.82
CA THR A 282 3.92 -0.93 17.17
C THR A 282 3.92 -2.02 16.11
N ALA A 283 3.78 -3.27 16.55
CA ALA A 283 3.69 -4.47 15.72
C ALA A 283 2.35 -5.16 15.98
N ASP A 284 1.70 -5.64 14.91
CA ASP A 284 0.40 -6.31 14.99
C ASP A 284 0.43 -7.52 14.04
N ALA A 285 -0.29 -7.51 12.95
CA ALA A 285 -0.42 -8.64 12.05
C ALA A 285 0.12 -8.34 10.65
N VAL A 286 0.40 -9.41 9.91
CA VAL A 286 0.76 -9.40 8.50
C VAL A 286 -0.23 -10.25 7.72
N LYS A 287 -0.67 -9.73 6.56
CA LYS A 287 -1.51 -10.46 5.61
C LYS A 287 -0.76 -10.63 4.30
N VAL A 288 -0.74 -11.87 3.78
CA VAL A 288 -0.15 -12.23 2.49
C VAL A 288 -1.24 -12.81 1.59
N GLY A 289 -1.54 -12.12 0.49
CA GLY A 289 -2.60 -12.48 -0.43
C GLY A 289 -3.99 -11.95 -0.06
N GLY A 290 -4.90 -11.99 -1.00
CA GLY A 290 -6.24 -11.41 -0.90
C GLY A 290 -7.38 -12.40 -0.77
N GLY A 291 -7.16 -13.70 -0.91
CA GLY A 291 -8.21 -14.71 -0.86
C GLY A 291 -9.31 -14.48 -1.90
N TYR A 292 -8.92 -14.20 -3.15
CA TYR A 292 -9.79 -13.71 -4.23
C TYR A 292 -10.45 -12.34 -3.98
N GLY A 293 -10.14 -11.71 -2.86
CA GLY A 293 -10.67 -10.38 -2.55
C GLY A 293 -12.19 -10.30 -2.55
N ASN A 294 -12.71 -9.24 -3.18
CA ASN A 294 -14.15 -9.02 -3.34
C ASN A 294 -14.81 -9.88 -4.41
N VAL A 295 -14.05 -10.61 -5.21
CA VAL A 295 -14.56 -11.31 -6.39
C VAL A 295 -15.12 -12.69 -6.03
N ALA A 296 -14.55 -13.37 -5.04
CA ALA A 296 -14.85 -14.79 -4.81
C ALA A 296 -15.31 -15.21 -3.43
N ARG A 297 -15.36 -14.33 -2.44
CA ARG A 297 -15.79 -14.68 -1.07
C ARG A 297 -17.28 -15.04 -0.94
N SER A 298 -17.84 -15.70 -1.91
CA SER A 298 -19.17 -16.25 -1.76
C SER A 298 -19.48 -17.24 -2.84
N VAL A 299 -18.73 -18.30 -2.86
CA VAL A 299 -19.24 -19.47 -3.55
C VAL A 299 -19.57 -20.48 -2.49
N SER A 300 -20.78 -20.57 -2.16
CA SER A 300 -21.49 -21.74 -1.68
C SER A 300 -22.88 -21.66 -2.22
#